data_1326afcea9fb23daa64058761fee98d9
#
_entry.id   1326afcea9fb23daa64058761fee98d9
#
_cell.length_a   1.000
_cell.length_b   1.000
_cell.length_c   1.000
_cell.angle_alpha   90.00
_cell.angle_beta   90.00
_cell.angle_gamma   90.00
#
_symmetry.space_group_name_H-M   'P 1'
#
loop_
_entity.id
_entity.type
_entity.pdbx_description
1 polymer ?
#
loop_
_entity_poly.entity_id
_entity_poly.type
_entity_poly.pdbx_seq_one_letter_code
_entity_poly.pdbx_strand_id
1 'polypeptide(L)'
;MRPMTTRTARRGRLMLAAITATAAIAVTVAALTLSGRSPGHVFPHLHPAAAPSNWRHLTLPNRTAVLSYPPSLRPISGDKVAVSAARLGRHGAFQFYLNATPRQGSEQLARWPAFRLHLLRSDTAVSARQVAEAHGVKFRGGTGSCVIDRYITRVGGHHFQEIACLVVGRISASVIVAAAPTAAWTRERPLLLQAVSAYLIR
;
A
#
# COMPACT_ATOMS: atom_id res chain seq x y z
N MET A 1 -15.71 54.10 -28.72
CA MET A 1 -14.56 55.02 -28.94
C MET A 1 -13.29 54.22 -28.97
N ARG A 2 -12.66 54.13 -30.15
CA ARG A 2 -11.26 53.72 -30.36
C ARG A 2 -10.36 54.94 -30.10
N PRO A 3 -9.06 54.84 -29.82
CA PRO A 3 -8.01 54.60 -30.85
C PRO A 3 -6.96 53.58 -30.36
N MET A 4 -6.38 52.77 -31.18
CA MET A 4 -5.31 52.83 -32.22
C MET A 4 -4.11 53.70 -31.90
N THR A 5 -2.94 53.08 -31.96
CA THR A 5 -1.60 53.44 -32.46
C THR A 5 -0.51 52.71 -31.65
N THR A 6 0.64 52.26 -32.10
CA THR A 6 1.35 52.22 -33.39
C THR A 6 2.52 51.25 -33.31
N ARG A 7 2.84 50.63 -34.43
CA ARG A 7 4.07 49.85 -34.71
C ARG A 7 5.34 50.68 -34.54
N THR A 8 6.40 50.04 -34.05
CA THR A 8 7.76 50.39 -34.50
C THR A 8 8.63 49.14 -34.65
N ALA A 9 8.95 48.88 -35.89
CA ALA A 9 9.98 47.93 -36.33
C ALA A 9 11.36 48.61 -36.19
N ARG A 10 12.36 47.88 -35.73
CA ARG A 10 13.77 48.23 -35.97
C ARG A 10 14.56 47.00 -36.40
N ARG A 11 14.99 47.14 -37.65
CA ARG A 11 15.96 46.33 -38.38
C ARG A 11 17.39 46.49 -37.83
N GLY A 12 18.16 45.42 -37.95
CA GLY A 12 19.57 45.53 -38.41
C GLY A 12 20.64 45.24 -37.39
N ARG A 13 21.30 44.12 -37.52
CA ARG A 13 22.66 44.06 -38.08
C ARG A 13 23.20 42.62 -37.97
N LEU A 14 23.51 42.08 -39.13
CA LEU A 14 24.42 40.92 -39.26
C LEU A 14 25.80 41.33 -38.75
N MET A 15 26.43 40.51 -37.92
CA MET A 15 27.88 40.41 -37.84
C MET A 15 28.29 38.96 -37.91
N LEU A 16 29.00 38.64 -39.01
CA LEU A 16 29.81 37.42 -39.11
C LEU A 16 30.98 37.53 -38.14
N ALA A 17 31.24 36.50 -37.37
CA ALA A 17 32.53 36.30 -36.73
C ALA A 17 32.87 34.81 -36.62
N ALA A 18 33.83 34.44 -37.38
CA ALA A 18 34.90 33.47 -37.22
C ALA A 18 34.64 32.15 -36.43
N ILE A 19 34.74 31.07 -37.16
CA ILE A 19 34.87 29.68 -36.76
C ILE A 19 36.27 29.48 -36.15
N THR A 20 36.36 29.20 -34.86
CA THR A 20 37.51 28.55 -34.25
C THR A 20 37.12 27.17 -33.77
N ALA A 21 37.59 26.15 -34.47
CA ALA A 21 37.47 24.76 -34.13
C ALA A 21 38.39 24.47 -32.93
N THR A 22 37.80 24.30 -31.75
CA THR A 22 38.47 23.66 -30.61
C THR A 22 37.96 22.24 -30.46
N ALA A 23 38.85 21.29 -30.72
CA ALA A 23 38.62 19.87 -30.49
C ALA A 23 38.50 19.64 -28.98
N ALA A 24 37.27 19.45 -28.49
CA ALA A 24 37.01 19.03 -27.13
C ALA A 24 37.05 17.50 -27.10
N ILE A 25 38.06 16.93 -26.47
CA ILE A 25 38.15 15.51 -26.11
C ILE A 25 37.05 15.24 -25.09
N ALA A 26 35.98 14.61 -25.55
CA ALA A 26 34.93 14.12 -24.65
C ALA A 26 35.43 12.88 -23.92
N VAL A 27 35.91 13.07 -22.70
CA VAL A 27 36.11 11.97 -21.73
C VAL A 27 34.74 11.53 -21.28
N THR A 28 34.20 10.48 -21.88
CA THR A 28 32.98 9.81 -21.43
C THR A 28 33.32 9.08 -20.13
N VAL A 29 33.10 9.73 -19.00
CA VAL A 29 33.02 9.05 -17.69
C VAL A 29 31.72 8.26 -17.70
N ALA A 30 31.81 6.97 -18.01
CA ALA A 30 30.72 6.03 -17.76
C ALA A 30 30.50 5.95 -16.25
N ALA A 31 29.59 6.78 -15.74
CA ALA A 31 29.06 6.63 -14.40
C ALA A 31 28.27 5.33 -14.38
N LEU A 32 28.94 4.24 -13.94
CA LEU A 32 28.28 3.03 -13.47
C LEU A 32 27.41 3.45 -12.26
N THR A 33 26.18 3.84 -12.52
CA THR A 33 25.15 3.89 -11.48
C THR A 33 24.92 2.45 -11.04
N LEU A 34 25.70 2.00 -10.06
CA LEU A 34 25.34 0.90 -9.19
C LEU A 34 24.00 1.31 -8.58
N SER A 35 22.92 0.91 -9.24
CA SER A 35 21.59 0.90 -8.61
C SER A 35 21.70 -0.01 -7.42
N GLY A 36 22.09 0.57 -6.29
CA GLY A 36 22.04 -0.07 -4.99
C GLY A 36 20.59 -0.45 -4.74
N ARG A 37 20.18 -1.62 -5.23
CA ARG A 37 19.00 -2.29 -4.71
C ARG A 37 19.28 -2.47 -3.24
N SER A 38 18.68 -1.60 -2.41
CA SER A 38 18.53 -1.89 -0.99
C SER A 38 18.04 -3.33 -0.90
N PRO A 39 18.61 -4.17 0.02
CA PRO A 39 18.16 -5.54 0.15
C PRO A 39 16.64 -5.49 0.35
N GLY A 40 15.89 -5.85 -0.71
CA GLY A 40 14.45 -5.81 -0.71
C GLY A 40 13.99 -6.69 0.44
N HIS A 41 13.24 -6.13 1.36
CA HIS A 41 12.62 -6.93 2.41
C HIS A 41 11.78 -8.01 1.72
N VAL A 42 12.19 -9.27 1.87
CA VAL A 42 11.49 -10.41 1.29
C VAL A 42 10.09 -10.46 1.93
N PHE A 43 9.07 -10.54 1.09
CA PHE A 43 7.70 -10.72 1.57
C PHE A 43 7.60 -12.06 2.30
N PRO A 44 6.98 -12.12 3.49
CA PRO A 44 6.87 -13.36 4.25
C PRO A 44 6.03 -14.40 3.50
N HIS A 45 6.40 -15.66 3.63
CA HIS A 45 5.59 -16.75 3.08
C HIS A 45 4.23 -16.80 3.80
N LEU A 46 3.15 -16.65 3.04
CA LEU A 46 1.78 -16.87 3.47
C LEU A 46 1.31 -18.20 2.89
N HIS A 47 0.76 -19.05 3.75
CA HIS A 47 0.17 -20.32 3.35
C HIS A 47 -1.29 -20.36 3.81
N PRO A 48 -2.24 -20.78 2.94
CA PRO A 48 -3.61 -21.00 3.35
C PRO A 48 -3.67 -21.93 4.54
N ALA A 49 -4.25 -21.49 5.65
CA ALA A 49 -4.35 -22.27 6.88
C ALA A 49 -5.75 -22.12 7.50
N ALA A 50 -6.22 -23.12 8.22
CA ALA A 50 -7.38 -22.93 9.07
C ALA A 50 -7.03 -22.04 10.25
N ALA A 51 -7.98 -21.23 10.70
CA ALA A 51 -7.82 -20.50 11.95
C ALA A 51 -7.74 -21.50 13.13
N PRO A 52 -6.98 -21.20 14.19
CA PRO A 52 -7.03 -21.96 15.44
C PRO A 52 -8.47 -22.10 15.95
N SER A 53 -8.80 -23.25 16.58
CA SER A 53 -10.16 -23.56 17.02
C SER A 53 -10.74 -22.57 18.04
N ASN A 54 -9.87 -21.90 18.79
CA ASN A 54 -10.27 -20.89 19.78
C ASN A 54 -10.43 -19.46 19.19
N TRP A 55 -10.23 -19.30 17.88
CA TRP A 55 -10.41 -18.00 17.22
C TRP A 55 -11.88 -17.73 16.93
N ARG A 56 -12.23 -16.45 16.95
CA ARG A 56 -13.55 -15.94 16.56
C ARG A 56 -13.59 -15.55 15.10
N HIS A 57 -14.79 -15.37 14.56
CA HIS A 57 -15.00 -15.10 13.14
C HIS A 57 -15.96 -13.92 12.95
N LEU A 58 -15.66 -13.09 11.96
CA LEU A 58 -16.56 -12.08 11.41
C LEU A 58 -16.76 -12.38 9.93
N THR A 59 -18.01 -12.43 9.50
CA THR A 59 -18.36 -12.62 8.10
C THR A 59 -18.71 -11.26 7.51
N LEU A 60 -18.18 -10.93 6.34
CA LEU A 60 -18.58 -9.73 5.61
C LEU A 60 -20.11 -9.70 5.42
N PRO A 61 -20.76 -8.52 5.44
CA PRO A 61 -22.22 -8.41 5.29
C PRO A 61 -22.78 -9.11 4.04
N ASN A 62 -22.03 -9.05 2.93
CA ASN A 62 -22.36 -9.74 1.67
C ASN A 62 -22.00 -11.24 1.67
N ARG A 63 -21.54 -11.79 2.79
CA ARG A 63 -21.13 -13.19 2.99
C ARG A 63 -20.02 -13.72 2.09
N THR A 64 -19.29 -12.86 1.42
CA THR A 64 -18.25 -13.26 0.46
C THR A 64 -16.91 -13.60 1.09
N ALA A 65 -16.67 -13.21 2.35
CA ALA A 65 -15.43 -13.54 3.03
C ALA A 65 -15.60 -13.65 4.55
N VAL A 66 -14.66 -14.34 5.20
CA VAL A 66 -14.60 -14.56 6.65
C VAL A 66 -13.24 -14.10 7.17
N LEU A 67 -13.27 -13.16 8.10
CA LEU A 67 -12.14 -12.69 8.89
C LEU A 67 -12.07 -13.49 10.19
N SER A 68 -10.98 -14.21 10.41
CA SER A 68 -10.71 -14.91 11.67
C SER A 68 -9.77 -14.08 12.53
N TYR A 69 -10.03 -14.02 13.84
CA TYR A 69 -9.23 -13.22 14.76
C TYR A 69 -9.09 -13.87 16.14
N PRO A 70 -7.95 -13.68 16.85
CA PRO A 70 -7.71 -14.27 18.15
C PRO A 70 -8.62 -13.68 19.23
N PRO A 71 -8.86 -14.42 20.36
CA PRO A 71 -9.70 -13.95 21.47
C PRO A 71 -9.22 -12.64 22.13
N SER A 72 -7.95 -12.31 21.96
CA SER A 72 -7.35 -11.05 22.49
C SER A 72 -7.81 -9.80 21.76
N LEU A 73 -8.48 -9.95 20.61
CA LEU A 73 -9.10 -8.85 19.88
C LEU A 73 -10.61 -8.79 20.15
N ARG A 74 -11.19 -7.63 19.94
CA ARG A 74 -12.63 -7.40 20.01
C ARG A 74 -13.13 -6.85 18.69
N PRO A 75 -14.33 -7.23 18.25
CA PRO A 75 -14.99 -6.52 17.16
C PRO A 75 -15.09 -5.03 17.48
N ILE A 76 -14.86 -4.21 16.49
CA ILE A 76 -15.07 -2.77 16.56
C ILE A 76 -16.06 -2.34 15.49
N SER A 77 -16.90 -1.36 15.84
CA SER A 77 -17.80 -0.75 14.89
C SER A 77 -17.02 0.05 13.85
N GLY A 78 -17.43 -0.07 12.62
CA GLY A 78 -16.87 0.65 11.48
C GLY A 78 -17.92 0.88 10.43
N ASP A 79 -17.47 0.89 9.19
CA ASP A 79 -18.32 1.00 7.99
C ASP A 79 -19.32 -0.17 7.90
N LYS A 80 -20.50 0.09 7.37
CA LYS A 80 -21.58 -0.91 7.21
C LYS A 80 -21.18 -2.08 6.29
N VAL A 81 -20.17 -1.89 5.45
CA VAL A 81 -19.72 -2.89 4.48
C VAL A 81 -18.48 -3.67 4.95
N ALA A 82 -17.77 -3.17 5.96
CA ALA A 82 -16.56 -3.75 6.50
C ALA A 82 -16.80 -4.52 7.79
N VAL A 83 -15.86 -5.40 8.13
CA VAL A 83 -15.75 -6.02 9.48
C VAL A 83 -14.35 -5.79 10.02
N SER A 84 -14.29 -5.44 11.29
CA SER A 84 -13.02 -5.12 11.95
C SER A 84 -12.92 -5.76 13.33
N ALA A 85 -11.70 -6.14 13.72
CA ALA A 85 -11.38 -6.54 15.07
C ALA A 85 -10.06 -5.88 15.50
N ALA A 86 -9.99 -5.40 16.74
CA ALA A 86 -8.82 -4.70 17.22
C ALA A 86 -8.50 -5.01 18.68
N ARG A 87 -7.25 -4.78 19.05
CA ARG A 87 -6.82 -4.58 20.42
C ARG A 87 -6.47 -3.12 20.59
N LEU A 88 -7.20 -2.48 21.52
CA LEU A 88 -6.98 -1.08 21.86
C LEU A 88 -6.13 -1.01 23.15
N GLY A 89 -5.18 -0.11 23.17
CA GLY A 89 -4.42 0.26 24.34
C GLY A 89 -5.10 1.37 25.14
N ARG A 90 -4.34 2.00 26.02
CA ARG A 90 -4.79 3.16 26.76
C ARG A 90 -5.22 4.27 25.80
N HIS A 91 -6.26 5.00 26.17
CA HIS A 91 -6.82 6.12 25.38
C HIS A 91 -7.31 5.73 23.97
N GLY A 92 -7.67 4.43 23.75
CA GLY A 92 -8.22 3.96 22.47
C GLY A 92 -7.21 3.80 21.33
N ALA A 93 -5.91 3.90 21.59
CA ALA A 93 -4.88 3.74 20.57
C ALA A 93 -4.85 2.29 20.07
N PHE A 94 -4.83 2.10 18.74
CA PHE A 94 -4.74 0.79 18.13
C PHE A 94 -3.37 0.16 18.42
N GLN A 95 -3.38 -1.03 19.02
CA GLN A 95 -2.20 -1.89 19.22
C GLN A 95 -2.13 -3.02 18.21
N PHE A 96 -3.28 -3.41 17.67
CA PHE A 96 -3.44 -4.46 16.68
C PHE A 96 -4.77 -4.24 15.97
N TYR A 97 -4.77 -4.34 14.65
CA TYR A 97 -5.95 -4.06 13.85
C TYR A 97 -6.07 -5.05 12.71
N LEU A 98 -7.25 -5.64 12.57
CA LEU A 98 -7.66 -6.46 11.45
C LEU A 98 -8.90 -5.85 10.83
N ASN A 99 -8.93 -5.77 9.51
CA ASN A 99 -10.08 -5.30 8.75
C ASN A 99 -10.27 -6.16 7.51
N ALA A 100 -11.52 -6.41 7.16
CA ALA A 100 -11.88 -6.96 5.87
C ALA A 100 -13.00 -6.13 5.25
N THR A 101 -12.86 -5.83 3.94
CA THR A 101 -13.85 -5.11 3.14
C THR A 101 -14.09 -5.84 1.82
N PRO A 102 -15.31 -5.79 1.25
CA PRO A 102 -15.49 -6.15 -0.16
C PRO A 102 -14.60 -5.27 -1.05
N ARG A 103 -14.24 -5.74 -2.22
CA ARG A 103 -13.66 -4.89 -3.25
C ARG A 103 -14.66 -3.77 -3.57
N GLN A 104 -14.22 -2.52 -3.55
CA GLN A 104 -15.10 -1.35 -3.65
C GLN A 104 -15.04 -0.63 -5.00
N GLY A 105 -14.05 -0.94 -5.81
CA GLY A 105 -13.81 -0.25 -7.06
C GLY A 105 -13.17 -1.13 -8.12
N SER A 106 -12.23 -0.54 -8.84
CA SER A 106 -11.51 -1.16 -9.95
C SER A 106 -10.17 -1.79 -9.56
N GLU A 107 -10.00 -2.12 -8.29
CA GLU A 107 -8.77 -2.74 -7.77
C GLU A 107 -8.45 -4.03 -8.53
N GLN A 108 -7.22 -4.15 -8.98
CA GLN A 108 -6.72 -5.29 -9.76
C GLN A 108 -5.52 -5.93 -9.07
N LEU A 109 -5.41 -7.26 -9.12
CA LEU A 109 -4.31 -8.00 -8.49
C LEU A 109 -2.94 -7.50 -8.94
N ALA A 110 -2.76 -7.27 -10.24
CA ALA A 110 -1.48 -6.82 -10.80
C ALA A 110 -1.05 -5.43 -10.34
N ARG A 111 -2.01 -4.58 -9.97
CA ARG A 111 -1.78 -3.16 -9.59
C ARG A 111 -2.03 -2.91 -8.11
N TRP A 112 -2.39 -3.93 -7.35
CA TRP A 112 -2.78 -3.78 -5.96
C TRP A 112 -1.74 -3.07 -5.09
N PRO A 113 -0.44 -3.40 -5.12
CA PRO A 113 0.54 -2.73 -4.28
C PRO A 113 0.60 -1.21 -4.52
N ALA A 114 0.66 -0.81 -5.79
CA ALA A 114 0.68 0.61 -6.14
C ALA A 114 -0.63 1.33 -5.78
N PHE A 115 -1.78 0.67 -6.02
CA PHE A 115 -3.10 1.19 -5.64
C PHE A 115 -3.21 1.41 -4.13
N ARG A 116 -2.80 0.41 -3.32
CA ARG A 116 -2.86 0.51 -1.86
C ARG A 116 -1.98 1.64 -1.34
N LEU A 117 -0.74 1.75 -1.83
CA LEU A 117 0.16 2.82 -1.45
C LEU A 117 -0.39 4.21 -1.82
N HIS A 118 -1.01 4.34 -2.99
CA HIS A 118 -1.69 5.56 -3.39
C HIS A 118 -2.84 5.91 -2.45
N LEU A 119 -3.71 4.95 -2.12
CA LEU A 119 -4.83 5.12 -1.20
C LEU A 119 -4.37 5.57 0.20
N LEU A 120 -3.30 4.96 0.73
CA LEU A 120 -2.71 5.40 2.00
C LEU A 120 -2.29 6.86 1.96
N ARG A 121 -1.63 7.29 0.88
CA ARG A 121 -1.12 8.67 0.72
C ARG A 121 -2.25 9.68 0.54
N SER A 122 -3.30 9.34 -0.19
CA SER A 122 -4.43 10.26 -0.42
C SER A 122 -5.27 10.46 0.83
N ASP A 123 -5.62 9.39 1.53
CA ASP A 123 -6.69 9.42 2.51
C ASP A 123 -6.20 9.34 3.95
N THR A 124 -5.24 8.48 4.24
CA THR A 124 -4.96 8.04 5.60
C THR A 124 -3.66 8.61 6.16
N ALA A 125 -2.63 8.76 5.34
CA ALA A 125 -1.27 9.02 5.79
C ALA A 125 -0.72 10.37 5.34
N VAL A 126 0.15 10.95 6.16
CA VAL A 126 1.02 12.08 5.74
C VAL A 126 2.27 11.58 5.03
N SER A 127 2.66 10.33 5.29
CA SER A 127 3.79 9.65 4.67
C SER A 127 3.50 8.16 4.59
N ALA A 128 3.73 7.56 3.43
CA ALA A 128 3.62 6.11 3.25
C ALA A 128 4.68 5.62 2.26
N ARG A 129 5.24 4.44 2.55
CA ARG A 129 6.18 3.75 1.67
C ARG A 129 5.95 2.26 1.67
N GLN A 130 6.12 1.66 0.52
CA GLN A 130 6.11 0.22 0.36
C GLN A 130 7.39 -0.40 0.94
N VAL A 131 7.25 -1.53 1.61
CA VAL A 131 8.34 -2.31 2.22
C VAL A 131 8.58 -3.59 1.43
N ALA A 132 7.52 -4.33 1.08
CA ALA A 132 7.60 -5.56 0.32
C ALA A 132 6.27 -5.81 -0.41
N GLU A 133 6.29 -6.65 -1.44
CA GLU A 133 5.09 -7.09 -2.13
C GLU A 133 5.19 -8.55 -2.56
N ALA A 134 4.03 -9.18 -2.82
CA ALA A 134 3.94 -10.52 -3.39
C ALA A 134 2.67 -10.64 -4.24
N HIS A 135 2.79 -11.32 -5.37
CA HIS A 135 1.69 -11.65 -6.27
C HIS A 135 1.43 -13.15 -6.29
N GLY A 136 0.22 -13.54 -6.67
CA GLY A 136 -0.14 -14.96 -6.78
C GLY A 136 -0.20 -15.69 -5.44
N VAL A 137 -0.31 -14.95 -4.33
CA VAL A 137 -0.40 -15.51 -2.98
C VAL A 137 -1.66 -16.34 -2.85
N LYS A 138 -1.52 -17.59 -2.37
CA LYS A 138 -2.67 -18.49 -2.18
C LYS A 138 -3.40 -18.16 -0.90
N PHE A 139 -4.73 -18.20 -0.96
CA PHE A 139 -5.66 -18.06 0.14
C PHE A 139 -6.64 -19.20 0.16
N ARG A 140 -7.38 -19.34 1.25
CA ARG A 140 -8.51 -20.29 1.33
C ARG A 140 -9.64 -19.76 0.43
N GLY A 141 -9.88 -20.46 -0.67
CA GLY A 141 -10.90 -20.11 -1.66
C GLY A 141 -10.47 -19.11 -2.75
N GLY A 142 -9.20 -18.70 -2.80
CA GLY A 142 -8.78 -17.71 -3.81
C GLY A 142 -7.28 -17.50 -3.95
N THR A 143 -6.96 -16.45 -4.69
CA THR A 143 -5.58 -15.98 -4.94
C THR A 143 -5.53 -14.49 -4.71
N GLY A 144 -4.41 -13.99 -4.19
CA GLY A 144 -4.28 -12.57 -3.86
C GLY A 144 -2.97 -11.93 -4.33
N SER A 145 -2.95 -10.63 -4.27
CA SER A 145 -1.77 -9.78 -4.31
C SER A 145 -1.68 -9.04 -2.99
N CYS A 146 -0.50 -9.04 -2.39
CA CYS A 146 -0.28 -8.48 -1.06
C CYS A 146 0.84 -7.46 -1.08
N VAL A 147 0.76 -6.50 -0.19
CA VAL A 147 1.80 -5.49 0.05
C VAL A 147 2.01 -5.33 1.55
N ILE A 148 3.24 -5.04 1.93
CA ILE A 148 3.59 -4.53 3.25
C ILE A 148 3.94 -3.07 3.09
N ASP A 149 3.17 -2.20 3.76
CA ASP A 149 3.40 -0.77 3.78
C ASP A 149 3.76 -0.30 5.19
N ARG A 150 4.57 0.76 5.26
CA ARG A 150 4.84 1.51 6.47
C ARG A 150 4.38 2.95 6.27
N TYR A 151 3.63 3.47 7.24
CA TYR A 151 3.04 4.80 7.10
C TYR A 151 2.92 5.54 8.44
N ILE A 152 2.71 6.85 8.34
CA ILE A 152 2.41 7.74 9.46
C ILE A 152 1.00 8.26 9.25
N THR A 153 0.10 8.03 10.22
CA THR A 153 -1.30 8.45 10.11
C THR A 153 -1.43 9.97 10.08
N ARG A 154 -2.37 10.47 9.28
CA ARG A 154 -2.68 11.90 9.19
C ARG A 154 -3.23 12.43 10.53
N VAL A 155 -4.05 11.64 11.20
CA VAL A 155 -4.57 11.98 12.53
C VAL A 155 -3.69 11.30 13.57
N GLY A 156 -3.17 12.08 14.51
CA GLY A 156 -2.37 11.61 15.64
C GLY A 156 -0.90 11.28 15.33
N GLY A 157 -0.45 11.32 14.08
CA GLY A 157 0.97 11.10 13.72
C GLY A 157 1.51 9.70 14.10
N HIS A 158 0.64 8.70 14.18
CA HIS A 158 1.02 7.35 14.62
C HIS A 158 1.74 6.59 13.51
N HIS A 159 2.84 5.91 13.88
CA HIS A 159 3.63 5.08 12.97
C HIS A 159 3.08 3.66 12.94
N PHE A 160 2.59 3.23 11.77
CA PHE A 160 2.06 1.89 11.56
C PHE A 160 2.83 1.13 10.48
N GLN A 161 2.74 -0.18 10.55
CA GLN A 161 3.06 -1.08 9.47
C GLN A 161 1.90 -2.04 9.27
N GLU A 162 1.59 -2.35 8.01
CA GLU A 162 0.47 -3.23 7.66
C GLU A 162 0.86 -4.26 6.61
N ILE A 163 0.08 -5.34 6.56
CA ILE A 163 -0.05 -6.23 5.42
C ILE A 163 -1.44 -5.99 4.87
N ALA A 164 -1.54 -5.64 3.60
CA ALA A 164 -2.81 -5.45 2.90
C ALA A 164 -2.86 -6.34 1.67
N CYS A 165 -3.89 -7.19 1.55
CA CYS A 165 -4.04 -8.11 0.44
C CYS A 165 -5.40 -7.92 -0.24
N LEU A 166 -5.39 -7.74 -1.56
CA LEU A 166 -6.56 -7.95 -2.40
C LEU A 166 -6.64 -9.44 -2.72
N VAL A 167 -7.74 -10.07 -2.36
CA VAL A 167 -7.98 -11.50 -2.56
C VAL A 167 -9.17 -11.69 -3.49
N VAL A 168 -8.97 -12.46 -4.55
CA VAL A 168 -10.01 -12.79 -5.54
C VAL A 168 -10.34 -14.27 -5.43
N GLY A 169 -11.58 -14.55 -5.14
CA GLY A 169 -12.20 -15.88 -5.15
C GLY A 169 -12.87 -16.19 -6.48
N ARG A 170 -13.65 -17.27 -6.53
CA ARG A 170 -14.36 -17.67 -7.73
C ARG A 170 -15.44 -16.67 -8.18
N ILE A 171 -16.15 -16.08 -7.24
CA ILE A 171 -17.31 -15.20 -7.51
C ILE A 171 -17.20 -13.83 -6.83
N SER A 172 -16.18 -13.60 -6.06
CA SER A 172 -16.05 -12.37 -5.26
C SER A 172 -14.61 -11.92 -5.13
N ALA A 173 -14.43 -10.68 -4.72
CA ALA A 173 -13.15 -10.13 -4.33
C ALA A 173 -13.29 -9.29 -3.06
N SER A 174 -12.27 -9.31 -2.22
CA SER A 174 -12.25 -8.57 -0.97
C SER A 174 -10.82 -8.20 -0.58
N VAL A 175 -10.70 -7.23 0.31
CA VAL A 175 -9.42 -6.78 0.86
C VAL A 175 -9.34 -7.21 2.32
N ILE A 176 -8.21 -7.77 2.73
CA ILE A 176 -7.83 -7.93 4.13
C ILE A 176 -6.67 -7.01 4.46
N VAL A 177 -6.78 -6.31 5.58
CA VAL A 177 -5.71 -5.49 6.16
C VAL A 177 -5.41 -5.99 7.57
N ALA A 178 -4.12 -6.18 7.88
CA ALA A 178 -3.62 -6.55 9.19
C ALA A 178 -2.50 -5.59 9.59
N ALA A 179 -2.68 -4.78 10.65
CA ALA A 179 -1.80 -3.69 10.99
C ALA A 179 -1.43 -3.66 12.48
N ALA A 180 -0.23 -3.16 12.78
CA ALA A 180 0.23 -2.86 14.12
C ALA A 180 1.13 -1.61 14.12
N PRO A 181 1.30 -0.92 15.26
CA PRO A 181 2.32 0.10 15.42
C PRO A 181 3.69 -0.42 15.01
N THR A 182 4.48 0.40 14.32
CA THR A 182 5.80 -0.01 13.81
C THR A 182 6.71 -0.53 14.93
N ALA A 183 6.66 0.06 16.12
CA ALA A 183 7.42 -0.39 17.28
C ALA A 183 7.01 -1.78 17.82
N ALA A 184 5.77 -2.20 17.56
CA ALA A 184 5.24 -3.51 17.95
C ALA A 184 5.30 -4.54 16.82
N TRP A 185 5.63 -4.13 15.60
CA TRP A 185 5.53 -4.95 14.39
C TRP A 185 6.21 -6.31 14.51
N THR A 186 7.47 -6.35 14.95
CA THR A 186 8.24 -7.60 15.06
C THR A 186 7.55 -8.60 15.99
N ARG A 187 7.00 -8.13 17.09
CA ARG A 187 6.30 -8.97 18.08
C ARG A 187 4.94 -9.43 17.56
N GLU A 188 4.17 -8.55 16.92
CA GLU A 188 2.80 -8.83 16.48
C GLU A 188 2.75 -9.51 15.12
N ARG A 189 3.80 -9.42 14.31
CA ARG A 189 3.87 -9.95 12.95
C ARG A 189 3.46 -11.42 12.82
N PRO A 190 3.89 -12.36 13.68
CA PRO A 190 3.46 -13.76 13.57
C PRO A 190 1.95 -13.90 13.64
N LEU A 191 1.28 -13.17 14.53
CA LEU A 191 -0.16 -13.22 14.70
C LEU A 191 -0.89 -12.55 13.52
N LEU A 192 -0.33 -11.45 12.99
CA LEU A 192 -0.85 -10.79 11.78
C LEU A 192 -0.80 -11.72 10.57
N LEU A 193 0.34 -12.39 10.35
CA LEU A 193 0.51 -13.37 9.27
C LEU A 193 -0.44 -14.54 9.41
N GLN A 194 -0.66 -15.03 10.62
CA GLN A 194 -1.61 -16.11 10.89
C GLN A 194 -3.05 -15.69 10.57
N ALA A 195 -3.45 -14.46 10.92
CA ALA A 195 -4.77 -13.93 10.59
C ALA A 195 -4.97 -13.79 9.07
N VAL A 196 -3.96 -13.30 8.35
CA VAL A 196 -3.99 -13.19 6.89
C VAL A 196 -4.02 -14.57 6.24
N SER A 197 -3.25 -15.55 6.74
CA SER A 197 -3.23 -16.93 6.25
C SER A 197 -4.57 -17.66 6.48
N ALA A 198 -5.28 -17.32 7.55
CA ALA A 198 -6.57 -17.89 7.90
C ALA A 198 -7.76 -17.24 7.16
N TYR A 199 -7.53 -16.17 6.42
CA TYR A 199 -8.58 -15.49 5.67
C TYR A 199 -9.23 -16.41 4.64
N LEU A 200 -10.56 -16.41 4.61
CA LEU A 200 -11.34 -17.23 3.69
C LEU A 200 -12.15 -16.31 2.78
N ILE A 201 -11.99 -16.48 1.47
CA ILE A 201 -12.89 -15.90 0.47
C ILE A 201 -13.79 -16.99 -0.13
N ARG A 202 -15.03 -16.63 -0.42
CA ARG A 202 -16.06 -17.54 -0.93
C ARG A 202 -16.41 -17.22 -2.39
#